data_8ad28c57ff3c23c597781780918ab340
#
_entry.id   8ad28c57ff3c23c597781780918ab340
#
_cell.length_a   1.000
_cell.length_b   1.000
_cell.length_c   1.000
_cell.angle_alpha   90.00
_cell.angle_beta   90.00
_cell.angle_gamma   90.00
#
_symmetry.space_group_name_H-M   'P 1'
#
loop_
_entity.id
_entity.type
_entity.pdbx_description
1 polymer ?
#
loop_
_entity_poly.entity_id
_entity_poly.type
_entity_poly.pdbx_seq_one_letter_code
_entity_poly.pdbx_strand_id
1 'polypeptide(L)'
;VEFFKYMMDLLRQRGGEGIKVFGGGGGVIVPAEVKELHDYGVTRLFSPEDGQLLGLNGMIGSILHDTDVDLSPQAPKSLDALADEDLTRRWRALARLITALELGKSDPALHKAVLARTATRKVPVLGITGTGGAGKSSLTDELVRRLRLDLDDALSIAVVSIDPSRRKSGGALLGDRIRMNAINPWSKGPRVYMRSLATREAGNELSQALPDVVAACKCAGFDLIVVETSGIGQGDAAIVKHVDARLYV
;
A
#
# COMPACT_ATOMS: atom_id res chain seq x y z
N VAL A 1 -13.97 25.30 6.63
CA VAL A 1 -15.12 24.61 6.01
C VAL A 1 -14.78 24.21 4.58
N GLU A 2 -14.53 25.17 3.69
CA GLU A 2 -14.33 24.93 2.23
C GLU A 2 -13.22 23.93 1.91
N PHE A 3 -12.11 23.94 2.63
CA PHE A 3 -11.02 22.98 2.45
C PHE A 3 -11.48 21.53 2.64
N PHE A 4 -12.26 21.25 3.68
CA PHE A 4 -12.80 19.91 3.92
C PHE A 4 -13.81 19.49 2.85
N LYS A 5 -14.68 20.39 2.40
CA LYS A 5 -15.63 20.11 1.32
C LYS A 5 -14.89 19.78 0.03
N TYR A 6 -13.91 20.60 -0.36
CA TYR A 6 -13.08 20.37 -1.53
C TYR A 6 -12.35 19.01 -1.46
N MET A 7 -11.79 18.66 -0.30
CA MET A 7 -11.15 17.36 -0.09
C MET A 7 -12.13 16.20 -0.24
N MET A 8 -13.35 16.33 0.33
CA MET A 8 -14.40 15.32 0.18
C MET A 8 -14.84 15.14 -1.27
N ASP A 9 -14.95 16.24 -2.02
CA ASP A 9 -15.32 16.20 -3.43
C ASP A 9 -14.22 15.54 -4.28
N LEU A 10 -12.95 15.82 -4.01
CA LEU A 10 -11.83 15.13 -4.66
C LEU A 10 -11.81 13.63 -4.35
N LEU A 11 -12.10 13.25 -3.11
CA LEU A 11 -12.20 11.83 -2.73
C LEU A 11 -13.33 11.14 -3.51
N ARG A 12 -14.51 11.73 -3.60
CA ARG A 12 -15.63 11.21 -4.39
C ARG A 12 -15.27 11.07 -5.87
N GLN A 13 -14.73 12.12 -6.49
CA GLN A 13 -14.32 12.11 -7.90
C GLN A 13 -13.29 11.00 -8.21
N ARG A 14 -12.48 10.64 -7.22
CA ARG A 14 -11.43 9.61 -7.35
C ARG A 14 -11.86 8.22 -6.85
N GLY A 15 -13.16 8.03 -6.54
CA GLY A 15 -13.70 6.76 -6.04
C GLY A 15 -13.21 6.43 -4.63
N GLY A 16 -13.01 7.44 -3.81
CA GLY A 16 -12.58 7.34 -2.41
C GLY A 16 -13.70 7.61 -1.41
N GLU A 17 -14.97 7.40 -1.77
CA GLU A 17 -16.13 7.67 -0.91
C GLU A 17 -16.09 6.91 0.41
N GLY A 18 -15.44 5.74 0.44
CA GLY A 18 -15.30 4.92 1.64
C GLY A 18 -14.19 5.37 2.60
N ILE A 19 -13.37 6.37 2.20
CA ILE A 19 -12.27 6.85 3.04
C ILE A 19 -12.82 7.70 4.17
N LYS A 20 -12.46 7.35 5.41
CA LYS A 20 -12.83 8.10 6.60
C LYS A 20 -11.95 9.32 6.75
N VAL A 21 -12.58 10.49 6.93
CA VAL A 21 -11.88 11.76 7.11
C VAL A 21 -12.10 12.27 8.51
N PHE A 22 -11.00 12.49 9.21
CA PHE A 22 -11.00 13.05 10.57
C PHE A 22 -10.23 14.38 10.55
N GLY A 23 -10.64 15.29 11.39
CA GLY A 23 -9.97 16.56 11.56
C GLY A 23 -10.05 17.05 13.00
N GLY A 24 -9.25 18.05 13.29
CA GLY A 24 -9.28 18.78 14.54
C GLY A 24 -9.13 20.27 14.25
N GLY A 25 -9.89 21.08 14.93
CA GLY A 25 -9.79 22.52 14.83
C GLY A 25 -9.59 23.13 16.20
N GLY A 26 -8.47 23.78 16.43
CA GLY A 26 -8.17 24.46 17.70
C GLY A 26 -9.03 25.69 17.93
N GLY A 27 -10.33 25.50 18.22
CA GLY A 27 -11.25 26.57 18.61
C GLY A 27 -11.71 27.52 17.48
N VAL A 28 -11.34 27.24 16.23
CA VAL A 28 -11.68 28.09 15.07
C VAL A 28 -12.95 27.61 14.35
N ILE A 29 -13.31 26.31 14.50
CA ILE A 29 -14.50 25.73 13.88
C ILE A 29 -15.65 25.76 14.87
N VAL A 30 -16.72 26.49 14.54
CA VAL A 30 -17.90 26.59 15.40
C VAL A 30 -18.82 25.38 15.26
N PRO A 31 -19.70 25.07 16.26
CA PRO A 31 -20.55 23.87 16.23
C PRO A 31 -21.44 23.76 14.97
N ALA A 32 -21.89 24.87 14.42
CA ALA A 32 -22.68 24.90 13.18
C ALA A 32 -21.87 24.39 11.97
N GLU A 33 -20.60 24.77 11.89
CA GLU A 33 -19.69 24.31 10.83
C GLU A 33 -19.30 22.85 10.99
N VAL A 34 -19.14 22.37 12.24
CA VAL A 34 -18.92 20.96 12.53
C VAL A 34 -20.09 20.12 12.00
N LYS A 35 -21.33 20.55 12.29
CA LYS A 35 -22.52 19.89 11.80
C LYS A 35 -22.57 19.90 10.27
N GLU A 36 -22.34 21.05 9.66
CA GLU A 36 -22.31 21.18 8.19
C GLU A 36 -21.30 20.23 7.55
N LEU A 37 -20.10 20.11 8.11
CA LEU A 37 -19.07 19.23 7.60
C LEU A 37 -19.38 17.74 7.81
N HIS A 38 -20.02 17.37 8.93
CA HIS A 38 -20.51 16.02 9.14
C HIS A 38 -21.62 15.67 8.13
N ASP A 39 -22.57 16.57 7.90
CA ASP A 39 -23.63 16.39 6.90
C ASP A 39 -23.04 16.31 5.47
N TYR A 40 -21.89 16.96 5.22
CA TYR A 40 -21.16 16.87 3.96
C TYR A 40 -20.38 15.57 3.78
N GLY A 41 -20.17 14.78 4.87
CA GLY A 41 -19.54 13.48 4.81
C GLY A 41 -18.19 13.38 5.51
N VAL A 42 -17.70 14.44 6.17
CA VAL A 42 -16.55 14.34 7.08
C VAL A 42 -16.92 13.42 8.23
N THR A 43 -16.11 12.43 8.53
CA THR A 43 -16.45 11.40 9.53
C THR A 43 -16.52 11.98 10.93
N ARG A 44 -15.53 12.76 11.32
CA ARG A 44 -15.50 13.44 12.61
C ARG A 44 -14.53 14.61 12.63
N LEU A 45 -14.97 15.69 13.28
CA LEU A 45 -14.13 16.81 13.66
C LEU A 45 -14.07 16.87 15.17
N PHE A 46 -12.87 16.80 15.71
CA PHE A 46 -12.65 16.90 17.17
C PHE A 46 -12.57 18.36 17.57
N SER A 47 -13.48 18.75 18.46
CA SER A 47 -13.48 20.06 19.09
C SER A 47 -12.54 20.14 20.29
N PRO A 48 -12.23 21.34 20.82
CA PRO A 48 -11.52 21.48 22.08
C PRO A 48 -12.22 20.78 23.26
N GLU A 49 -13.56 20.79 23.27
CA GLU A 49 -14.35 20.07 24.27
C GLU A 49 -14.16 18.54 24.14
N ASP A 50 -14.13 18.00 22.94
CA ASP A 50 -13.77 16.58 22.72
C ASP A 50 -12.40 16.26 23.32
N GLY A 51 -11.43 17.18 23.16
CA GLY A 51 -10.09 17.04 23.76
C GLY A 51 -10.11 16.99 25.28
N GLN A 52 -10.99 17.77 25.92
CA GLN A 52 -11.15 17.78 27.38
C GLN A 52 -11.90 16.54 27.86
N LEU A 53 -12.95 16.11 27.18
CA LEU A 53 -13.81 14.99 27.59
C LEU A 53 -13.15 13.63 27.31
N LEU A 54 -12.59 13.45 26.13
CA LEU A 54 -12.05 12.17 25.66
C LEU A 54 -10.56 12.02 25.96
N GLY A 55 -9.85 13.14 26.07
CA GLY A 55 -8.40 13.17 26.05
C GLY A 55 -7.83 12.61 24.75
N LEU A 56 -6.52 12.65 24.63
CA LEU A 56 -5.82 12.16 23.42
C LEU A 56 -6.09 10.68 23.16
N ASN A 57 -6.07 9.85 24.21
CA ASN A 57 -6.31 8.40 24.07
C ASN A 57 -7.72 8.09 23.60
N GLY A 58 -8.74 8.81 24.10
CA GLY A 58 -10.12 8.62 23.67
C GLY A 58 -10.36 9.08 22.24
N MET A 59 -9.72 10.17 21.80
CA MET A 59 -9.78 10.61 20.40
C MET A 59 -9.14 9.58 19.47
N ILE A 60 -7.96 9.07 19.81
CA ILE A 60 -7.28 8.01 19.04
C ILE A 60 -8.12 6.74 19.04
N GLY A 61 -8.67 6.34 20.19
CA GLY A 61 -9.56 5.18 20.31
C GLY A 61 -10.78 5.29 19.38
N SER A 62 -11.39 6.47 19.30
CA SER A 62 -12.50 6.74 18.38
C SER A 62 -12.10 6.57 16.90
N ILE A 63 -10.94 7.12 16.50
CA ILE A 63 -10.44 6.96 15.14
C ILE A 63 -10.20 5.48 14.82
N LEU A 64 -9.56 4.76 15.73
CA LEU A 64 -9.29 3.32 15.55
C LEU A 64 -10.60 2.54 15.42
N HIS A 65 -11.58 2.78 16.29
CA HIS A 65 -12.88 2.12 16.22
C HIS A 65 -13.56 2.33 14.86
N ASP A 66 -13.57 3.56 14.35
CA ASP A 66 -14.24 3.90 13.10
C ASP A 66 -13.50 3.41 11.85
N THR A 67 -12.20 3.12 11.98
CA THR A 67 -11.33 2.68 10.88
C THR A 67 -10.96 1.20 10.93
N ASP A 68 -11.30 0.48 12.01
CA ASP A 68 -11.07 -0.97 12.14
C ASP A 68 -12.09 -1.74 11.32
N VAL A 69 -11.86 -1.76 10.01
CA VAL A 69 -12.74 -2.39 9.01
C VAL A 69 -11.97 -3.47 8.26
N ASP A 70 -12.56 -4.66 8.19
CA ASP A 70 -12.03 -5.74 7.34
C ASP A 70 -12.23 -5.38 5.86
N LEU A 71 -11.14 -5.14 5.15
CA LEU A 71 -11.14 -4.81 3.72
C LEU A 71 -11.11 -6.05 2.83
N SER A 72 -10.93 -7.26 3.37
CA SER A 72 -10.83 -8.48 2.57
C SER A 72 -12.08 -8.80 1.74
N PRO A 73 -13.32 -8.49 2.19
CA PRO A 73 -14.51 -8.68 1.36
C PRO A 73 -14.54 -7.81 0.09
N GLN A 74 -13.72 -6.77 0.03
CA GLN A 74 -13.58 -5.90 -1.15
C GLN A 74 -12.57 -6.43 -2.17
N ALA A 75 -11.93 -7.58 -1.91
CA ALA A 75 -11.03 -8.22 -2.87
C ALA A 75 -11.79 -8.59 -4.17
N PRO A 76 -11.13 -8.54 -5.33
CA PRO A 76 -11.75 -8.96 -6.57
C PRO A 76 -12.15 -10.44 -6.51
N LYS A 77 -13.20 -10.80 -7.25
CA LYS A 77 -13.69 -12.17 -7.33
C LYS A 77 -13.19 -12.92 -8.56
N SER A 78 -12.56 -12.22 -9.51
CA SER A 78 -12.01 -12.79 -10.73
C SER A 78 -10.71 -12.10 -11.15
N LEU A 79 -9.95 -12.75 -12.06
CA LEU A 79 -8.75 -12.17 -12.65
C LEU A 79 -9.02 -10.98 -13.57
N ASP A 80 -10.25 -10.78 -14.04
CA ASP A 80 -10.60 -9.71 -14.98
C ASP A 80 -10.32 -8.33 -14.40
N ALA A 81 -10.56 -8.17 -13.07
CA ALA A 81 -10.26 -6.93 -12.38
C ALA A 81 -8.75 -6.60 -12.37
N LEU A 82 -7.86 -7.59 -12.50
CA LEU A 82 -6.42 -7.41 -12.63
C LEU A 82 -5.98 -7.16 -14.08
N ALA A 83 -6.90 -7.24 -15.04
CA ALA A 83 -6.69 -6.97 -16.46
C ALA A 83 -7.44 -5.71 -16.93
N ASP A 84 -8.08 -4.96 -16.04
CA ASP A 84 -8.79 -3.72 -16.37
C ASP A 84 -7.84 -2.76 -17.12
N GLU A 85 -8.33 -2.14 -18.20
CA GLU A 85 -7.54 -1.19 -19.00
C GLU A 85 -7.21 0.08 -18.21
N ASP A 86 -8.10 0.51 -17.31
CA ASP A 86 -7.84 1.60 -16.38
C ASP A 86 -6.86 1.14 -15.28
N LEU A 87 -5.65 1.64 -15.35
CA LEU A 87 -4.59 1.31 -14.39
C LEU A 87 -4.97 1.65 -12.94
N THR A 88 -5.77 2.67 -12.71
CA THR A 88 -6.21 3.05 -11.36
C THR A 88 -7.15 2.01 -10.78
N ARG A 89 -8.11 1.52 -11.56
CA ARG A 89 -9.01 0.45 -11.15
C ARG A 89 -8.27 -0.88 -10.97
N ARG A 90 -7.38 -1.22 -11.91
CA ARG A 90 -6.55 -2.42 -11.86
C ARG A 90 -5.70 -2.46 -10.59
N TRP A 91 -5.01 -1.38 -10.28
CA TRP A 91 -4.14 -1.32 -9.10
C TRP A 91 -4.90 -1.26 -7.78
N ARG A 92 -6.12 -0.69 -7.79
CA ARG A 92 -7.02 -0.78 -6.63
C ARG A 92 -7.47 -2.23 -6.39
N ALA A 93 -7.82 -2.95 -7.45
CA ALA A 93 -8.16 -4.37 -7.35
C ALA A 93 -6.97 -5.20 -6.87
N LEU A 94 -5.76 -4.95 -7.39
CA LEU A 94 -4.53 -5.58 -6.93
C LEU A 94 -4.27 -5.29 -5.44
N ALA A 95 -4.40 -4.04 -4.99
CA ALA A 95 -4.20 -3.68 -3.60
C ALA A 95 -5.16 -4.41 -2.64
N ARG A 96 -6.42 -4.57 -3.03
CA ARG A 96 -7.43 -5.31 -2.28
C ARG A 96 -7.14 -6.81 -2.26
N LEU A 97 -6.72 -7.37 -3.39
CA LEU A 97 -6.29 -8.78 -3.46
C LEU A 97 -5.09 -9.03 -2.55
N ILE A 98 -4.06 -8.18 -2.60
CA ILE A 98 -2.89 -8.30 -1.73
C ILE A 98 -3.30 -8.25 -0.26
N THR A 99 -4.21 -7.35 0.13
CA THR A 99 -4.73 -7.30 1.50
C THR A 99 -5.41 -8.62 1.90
N ALA A 100 -6.22 -9.21 1.04
CA ALA A 100 -6.86 -10.50 1.31
C ALA A 100 -5.85 -11.64 1.40
N LEU A 101 -4.80 -11.64 0.55
CA LEU A 101 -3.70 -12.61 0.61
C LEU A 101 -2.92 -12.50 1.91
N GLU A 102 -2.54 -11.29 2.34
CA GLU A 102 -1.85 -11.05 3.60
C GLU A 102 -2.65 -11.50 4.83
N LEU A 103 -3.99 -11.44 4.75
CA LEU A 103 -4.90 -11.86 5.83
C LEU A 103 -5.28 -13.35 5.75
N GLY A 104 -4.84 -14.06 4.72
CA GLY A 104 -5.27 -15.45 4.49
C GLY A 104 -6.77 -15.59 4.17
N LYS A 105 -7.40 -14.51 3.68
CA LYS A 105 -8.85 -14.41 3.40
C LYS A 105 -9.17 -14.28 1.90
N SER A 106 -8.21 -14.56 1.03
CA SER A 106 -8.46 -14.58 -0.42
C SER A 106 -9.37 -15.72 -0.82
N ASP A 107 -10.20 -15.51 -1.84
CA ASP A 107 -11.00 -16.60 -2.43
C ASP A 107 -10.07 -17.70 -2.96
N PRO A 108 -10.26 -18.99 -2.55
CA PRO A 108 -9.37 -20.08 -2.97
C PRO A 108 -9.36 -20.33 -4.48
N ALA A 109 -10.49 -20.11 -5.16
CA ALA A 109 -10.56 -20.29 -6.61
C ALA A 109 -9.80 -19.19 -7.34
N LEU A 110 -9.92 -17.93 -6.88
CA LEU A 110 -9.14 -16.82 -7.40
C LEU A 110 -7.65 -17.02 -7.12
N HIS A 111 -7.26 -17.43 -5.91
CA HIS A 111 -5.86 -17.70 -5.57
C HIS A 111 -5.26 -18.76 -6.51
N LYS A 112 -5.96 -19.87 -6.71
CA LYS A 112 -5.55 -20.92 -7.66
C LYS A 112 -5.41 -20.38 -9.09
N ALA A 113 -6.33 -19.53 -9.53
CA ALA A 113 -6.28 -18.93 -10.85
C ALA A 113 -5.09 -17.97 -11.01
N VAL A 114 -4.75 -17.19 -9.98
CA VAL A 114 -3.55 -16.33 -9.94
C VAL A 114 -2.29 -17.18 -10.12
N LEU A 115 -2.14 -18.26 -9.38
CA LEU A 115 -0.97 -19.13 -9.47
C LEU A 115 -0.86 -19.81 -10.84
N ALA A 116 -1.98 -20.31 -11.39
CA ALA A 116 -2.02 -20.93 -12.71
C ALA A 116 -1.60 -19.94 -13.82
N ARG A 117 -2.11 -18.70 -13.78
CA ARG A 117 -1.76 -17.66 -14.76
C ARG A 117 -0.29 -17.24 -14.65
N THR A 118 0.26 -17.20 -13.45
CA THR A 118 1.65 -16.83 -13.21
C THR A 118 2.62 -17.85 -13.79
N ALA A 119 2.29 -19.15 -13.80
CA ALA A 119 3.14 -20.19 -14.35
C ALA A 119 3.45 -20.00 -15.85
N THR A 120 2.57 -19.31 -16.58
CA THR A 120 2.74 -19.04 -18.04
C THR A 120 3.31 -17.65 -18.33
N ARG A 121 3.46 -16.79 -17.31
CA ARG A 121 3.86 -15.39 -17.50
C ARG A 121 5.24 -15.10 -16.91
N LYS A 122 6.20 -14.88 -17.79
CA LYS A 122 7.57 -14.51 -17.38
C LYS A 122 7.64 -13.00 -17.16
N VAL A 123 7.71 -12.58 -15.91
CA VAL A 123 7.98 -11.19 -15.51
C VAL A 123 9.20 -11.21 -14.61
N PRO A 124 10.27 -10.46 -14.92
CA PRO A 124 11.47 -10.42 -14.12
C PRO A 124 11.19 -9.87 -12.72
N VAL A 125 11.80 -10.50 -11.72
CA VAL A 125 11.72 -10.09 -10.30
C VAL A 125 13.14 -9.77 -9.82
N LEU A 126 13.38 -8.52 -9.47
CA LEU A 126 14.64 -8.04 -8.92
C LEU A 126 14.54 -7.93 -7.40
N GLY A 127 15.42 -8.62 -6.68
CA GLY A 127 15.56 -8.48 -5.24
C GLY A 127 16.64 -7.44 -4.89
N ILE A 128 16.31 -6.50 -4.01
CA ILE A 128 17.27 -5.55 -3.43
C ILE A 128 17.40 -5.85 -1.94
N THR A 129 18.59 -6.21 -1.53
CA THR A 129 18.89 -6.68 -0.18
C THR A 129 20.17 -6.03 0.35
N GLY A 130 20.47 -6.18 1.62
CA GLY A 130 21.64 -5.58 2.28
C GLY A 130 21.32 -5.08 3.67
N THR A 131 22.32 -4.55 4.36
CA THR A 131 22.18 -4.15 5.77
C THR A 131 21.26 -2.95 5.98
N GLY A 132 20.75 -2.79 7.21
CA GLY A 132 19.99 -1.60 7.61
C GLY A 132 20.84 -0.34 7.43
N GLY A 133 20.25 0.70 6.82
CA GLY A 133 20.96 1.96 6.56
C GLY A 133 21.89 1.98 5.34
N ALA A 134 22.05 0.87 4.61
CA ALA A 134 22.90 0.79 3.42
C ALA A 134 22.40 1.62 2.20
N GLY A 135 21.18 2.17 2.27
CA GLY A 135 20.64 2.99 1.19
C GLY A 135 19.77 2.24 0.19
N LYS A 136 19.27 1.05 0.52
CA LYS A 136 18.43 0.23 -0.37
C LYS A 136 17.25 0.99 -0.97
N SER A 137 16.44 1.66 -0.13
CA SER A 137 15.27 2.41 -0.60
C SER A 137 15.65 3.60 -1.48
N SER A 138 16.79 4.24 -1.20
CA SER A 138 17.31 5.32 -2.06
C SER A 138 17.78 4.77 -3.40
N LEU A 139 18.43 3.59 -3.40
CA LEU A 139 18.81 2.91 -4.64
C LEU A 139 17.57 2.46 -5.42
N THR A 140 16.57 1.91 -4.75
CA THR A 140 15.30 1.50 -5.37
C THR A 140 14.62 2.69 -6.04
N ASP A 141 14.51 3.83 -5.35
CA ASP A 141 13.89 5.05 -5.88
C ASP A 141 14.65 5.57 -7.12
N GLU A 142 15.99 5.67 -7.04
CA GLU A 142 16.80 6.13 -8.17
C GLU A 142 16.79 5.12 -9.33
N LEU A 143 16.85 3.82 -9.07
CA LEU A 143 16.74 2.79 -10.11
C LEU A 143 15.40 2.90 -10.86
N VAL A 144 14.29 2.99 -10.13
CA VAL A 144 12.95 3.17 -10.73
C VAL A 144 12.90 4.46 -11.53
N ARG A 145 13.44 5.57 -10.96
CA ARG A 145 13.51 6.86 -11.65
C ARG A 145 14.29 6.78 -12.97
N ARG A 146 15.45 6.12 -12.97
CA ARG A 146 16.28 5.93 -14.18
C ARG A 146 15.57 5.09 -15.22
N LEU A 147 14.99 3.96 -14.84
CA LEU A 147 14.24 3.12 -15.78
C LEU A 147 13.08 3.90 -16.43
N ARG A 148 12.39 4.75 -15.68
CA ARG A 148 11.32 5.60 -16.21
C ARG A 148 11.85 6.64 -17.18
N LEU A 149 12.99 7.28 -16.87
CA LEU A 149 13.61 8.28 -17.74
C LEU A 149 14.17 7.65 -19.03
N ASP A 150 14.97 6.60 -18.88
CA ASP A 150 15.71 5.99 -19.99
C ASP A 150 14.78 5.28 -20.98
N LEU A 151 13.63 4.80 -20.50
CA LEU A 151 12.62 4.10 -21.30
C LEU A 151 11.36 4.95 -21.56
N ASP A 152 11.46 6.27 -21.38
CA ASP A 152 10.37 7.21 -21.64
C ASP A 152 9.04 6.79 -20.95
N ASP A 153 9.13 6.37 -19.68
CA ASP A 153 8.00 5.92 -18.84
C ASP A 153 7.14 4.81 -19.51
N ALA A 154 7.78 3.95 -20.32
CA ALA A 154 7.06 2.89 -21.04
C ALA A 154 6.73 1.69 -20.15
N LEU A 155 7.56 1.41 -19.13
CA LEU A 155 7.39 0.25 -18.25
C LEU A 155 6.40 0.50 -17.11
N SER A 156 5.62 -0.54 -16.79
CA SER A 156 4.84 -0.63 -15.56
C SER A 156 5.64 -1.40 -14.51
N ILE A 157 5.97 -0.77 -13.40
CA ILE A 157 6.86 -1.32 -12.37
C ILE A 157 6.09 -1.52 -11.06
N ALA A 158 6.22 -2.71 -10.45
CA ALA A 158 5.74 -2.94 -9.08
C ALA A 158 6.92 -2.93 -8.10
N VAL A 159 6.82 -2.17 -7.03
CA VAL A 159 7.76 -2.18 -5.91
C VAL A 159 7.08 -2.79 -4.69
N VAL A 160 7.66 -3.86 -4.16
CA VAL A 160 7.20 -4.55 -2.96
C VAL A 160 8.28 -4.39 -1.90
N SER A 161 8.03 -3.55 -0.90
CA SER A 161 8.93 -3.34 0.24
C SER A 161 8.49 -4.21 1.41
N ILE A 162 9.43 -4.87 2.07
CA ILE A 162 9.16 -5.73 3.22
C ILE A 162 9.61 -5.03 4.48
N ASP A 163 8.68 -4.69 5.35
CA ASP A 163 8.93 -4.02 6.63
C ASP A 163 8.87 -5.02 7.79
N PRO A 164 9.87 -5.00 8.69
CA PRO A 164 9.90 -5.90 9.83
C PRO A 164 8.83 -5.50 10.84
N SER A 165 8.15 -6.49 11.40
CA SER A 165 7.26 -6.27 12.53
C SER A 165 8.05 -6.03 13.81
N ARG A 166 7.64 -5.03 14.60
CA ARG A 166 8.28 -4.72 15.88
C ARG A 166 7.94 -5.78 16.92
N ARG A 167 8.95 -6.33 17.60
CA ARG A 167 8.76 -7.37 18.62
C ARG A 167 7.80 -6.98 19.75
N LYS A 168 7.78 -5.71 20.18
CA LYS A 168 6.96 -5.25 21.29
C LYS A 168 5.51 -4.94 20.94
N SER A 169 5.22 -4.51 19.71
CA SER A 169 3.87 -4.03 19.32
C SER A 169 3.22 -4.87 18.22
N GLY A 170 3.96 -5.79 17.58
CA GLY A 170 3.49 -6.53 16.41
C GLY A 170 3.24 -5.66 15.18
N GLY A 171 3.40 -4.33 15.29
CA GLY A 171 3.19 -3.39 14.20
C GLY A 171 4.43 -3.24 13.32
N ALA A 172 4.23 -2.84 12.07
CA ALA A 172 5.28 -2.47 11.13
C ALA A 172 5.15 -0.99 10.75
N LEU A 173 6.30 -0.35 10.47
CA LEU A 173 6.30 1.02 10.00
C LEU A 173 6.22 1.01 8.46
N LEU A 174 5.03 1.06 7.92
CA LEU A 174 4.77 1.02 6.47
C LEU A 174 4.97 2.40 5.80
N GLY A 175 6.08 3.06 6.11
CA GLY A 175 6.35 4.45 5.71
C GLY A 175 7.24 4.63 4.47
N ASP A 176 7.74 3.56 3.86
CA ASP A 176 8.71 3.67 2.75
C ASP A 176 8.13 4.37 1.53
N ARG A 177 6.82 4.20 1.29
CA ARG A 177 6.13 4.89 0.20
C ARG A 177 6.26 6.41 0.25
N ILE A 178 6.31 7.00 1.45
CA ILE A 178 6.41 8.47 1.63
C ILE A 178 7.77 8.98 1.14
N ARG A 179 8.79 8.15 1.22
CA ARG A 179 10.18 8.49 0.85
C ARG A 179 10.49 8.27 -0.63
N MET A 180 9.67 7.49 -1.34
CA MET A 180 9.89 7.19 -2.75
C MET A 180 9.21 8.23 -3.66
N ASN A 181 10.01 9.02 -4.34
CA ASN A 181 9.54 10.08 -5.24
C ASN A 181 9.23 9.55 -6.64
N ALA A 182 9.93 8.51 -7.09
CA ALA A 182 9.78 7.92 -8.41
C ALA A 182 8.43 7.22 -8.65
N ILE A 183 7.62 7.00 -7.60
CA ILE A 183 6.30 6.37 -7.72
C ILE A 183 5.19 7.33 -8.16
N ASN A 184 5.43 8.64 -8.11
CA ASN A 184 4.41 9.61 -8.49
C ASN A 184 4.06 9.51 -9.98
N PRO A 185 2.79 9.75 -10.37
CA PRO A 185 2.41 9.78 -11.78
C PRO A 185 3.18 10.85 -12.56
N TRP A 186 3.64 10.51 -13.76
CA TRP A 186 4.20 11.44 -14.74
C TRP A 186 3.20 11.69 -15.87
N SER A 187 3.66 12.28 -16.98
CA SER A 187 2.81 12.65 -18.13
C SER A 187 1.99 11.49 -18.72
N LYS A 188 2.54 10.27 -18.67
CA LYS A 188 1.85 9.03 -19.13
C LYS A 188 0.96 8.38 -18.06
N GLY A 189 0.72 9.08 -16.95
CA GLY A 189 -0.11 8.60 -15.85
C GLY A 189 0.65 7.70 -14.86
N PRO A 190 -0.07 6.91 -14.05
CA PRO A 190 0.55 6.06 -13.04
C PRO A 190 1.21 4.84 -13.70
N ARG A 191 2.53 4.68 -13.55
CA ARG A 191 3.32 3.56 -14.07
C ARG A 191 3.99 2.74 -12.97
N VAL A 192 4.07 3.27 -11.75
CA VAL A 192 4.71 2.60 -10.63
C VAL A 192 3.70 2.33 -9.53
N TYR A 193 3.52 1.07 -9.20
CA TYR A 193 2.74 0.61 -8.06
C TYR A 193 3.67 0.26 -6.91
N MET A 194 3.34 0.66 -5.69
CA MET A 194 4.11 0.29 -4.50
C MET A 194 3.23 -0.29 -3.41
N ARG A 195 3.70 -1.37 -2.80
CA ARG A 195 3.10 -2.01 -1.63
C ARG A 195 4.16 -2.33 -0.58
N SER A 196 3.93 -1.89 0.64
CA SER A 196 4.68 -2.35 1.80
C SER A 196 3.98 -3.56 2.43
N LEU A 197 4.73 -4.60 2.75
CA LEU A 197 4.28 -5.82 3.41
C LEU A 197 4.89 -5.90 4.81
N ALA A 198 4.08 -6.21 5.81
CA ALA A 198 4.57 -6.53 7.14
C ALA A 198 4.96 -8.00 7.24
N THR A 199 6.05 -8.32 7.96
CA THR A 199 6.42 -9.73 8.23
C THR A 199 5.41 -10.42 9.15
N ARG A 200 4.64 -9.67 9.94
CA ARG A 200 3.62 -10.07 10.91
C ARG A 200 4.10 -10.99 12.03
N GLU A 201 5.19 -11.70 11.86
CA GLU A 201 5.82 -12.55 12.88
C GLU A 201 7.16 -11.95 13.30
N ALA A 202 7.36 -11.82 14.61
CA ALA A 202 8.61 -11.32 15.15
C ALA A 202 9.73 -12.36 14.89
N GLY A 203 10.75 -11.95 14.15
CA GLY A 203 11.88 -12.79 13.77
C GLY A 203 11.82 -13.35 12.34
N ASN A 204 10.69 -13.26 11.65
CA ASN A 204 10.62 -13.50 10.22
C ASN A 204 11.05 -12.25 9.45
N GLU A 205 11.87 -12.46 8.45
CA GLU A 205 12.44 -11.39 7.63
C GLU A 205 11.70 -11.24 6.30
N LEU A 206 10.91 -12.25 5.92
CA LEU A 206 10.03 -12.21 4.76
C LEU A 206 8.57 -12.39 5.18
N SER A 207 7.68 -11.65 4.52
CA SER A 207 6.26 -11.91 4.62
C SER A 207 5.91 -13.26 4.00
N GLN A 208 5.15 -14.10 4.71
CA GLN A 208 4.68 -15.37 4.17
C GLN A 208 3.83 -15.19 2.90
N ALA A 209 3.19 -14.03 2.74
CA ALA A 209 2.41 -13.69 1.57
C ALA A 209 3.25 -13.26 0.34
N LEU A 210 4.58 -13.09 0.48
CA LEU A 210 5.42 -12.57 -0.60
C LEU A 210 5.29 -13.35 -1.92
N PRO A 211 5.32 -14.70 -1.95
CA PRO A 211 5.17 -15.45 -3.20
C PRO A 211 3.84 -15.15 -3.90
N ASP A 212 2.77 -15.10 -3.15
CA ASP A 212 1.42 -14.84 -3.66
C ASP A 212 1.27 -13.38 -4.13
N VAL A 213 1.90 -12.43 -3.43
CA VAL A 213 1.92 -11.02 -3.83
C VAL A 213 2.70 -10.84 -5.13
N VAL A 214 3.85 -11.49 -5.28
CA VAL A 214 4.61 -11.49 -6.55
C VAL A 214 3.77 -12.10 -7.67
N ALA A 215 3.07 -13.22 -7.41
CA ALA A 215 2.17 -13.83 -8.37
C ALA A 215 1.03 -12.90 -8.78
N ALA A 216 0.40 -12.21 -7.83
CA ALA A 216 -0.64 -11.22 -8.09
C ALA A 216 -0.12 -10.03 -8.93
N CYS A 217 1.08 -9.52 -8.64
CA CYS A 217 1.72 -8.48 -9.44
C CYS A 217 2.00 -8.96 -10.88
N LYS A 218 2.51 -10.19 -11.06
CA LYS A 218 2.66 -10.78 -12.40
C LYS A 218 1.34 -10.84 -13.15
N CYS A 219 0.24 -11.22 -12.49
CA CYS A 219 -1.11 -11.24 -13.09
C CYS A 219 -1.62 -9.85 -13.46
N ALA A 220 -1.30 -8.83 -12.66
CA ALA A 220 -1.73 -7.45 -12.89
C ALA A 220 -0.99 -6.74 -14.03
N GLY A 221 -0.01 -7.38 -14.67
CA GLY A 221 0.56 -6.89 -15.92
C GLY A 221 1.75 -5.95 -15.77
N PHE A 222 2.50 -6.05 -14.69
CA PHE A 222 3.76 -5.33 -14.58
C PHE A 222 4.84 -5.95 -15.46
N ASP A 223 5.75 -5.10 -15.94
CA ASP A 223 6.90 -5.47 -16.77
C ASP A 223 8.13 -5.80 -15.91
N LEU A 224 8.20 -5.25 -14.71
CA LEU A 224 9.25 -5.49 -13.72
C LEU A 224 8.65 -5.49 -12.32
N ILE A 225 9.11 -6.40 -11.47
CA ILE A 225 8.80 -6.40 -10.04
C ILE A 225 10.10 -6.22 -9.27
N VAL A 226 10.15 -5.22 -8.38
CA VAL A 226 11.27 -4.99 -7.47
C VAL A 226 10.82 -5.38 -6.06
N VAL A 227 11.56 -6.26 -5.41
CA VAL A 227 11.31 -6.67 -4.02
C VAL A 227 12.46 -6.17 -3.15
N GLU A 228 12.15 -5.31 -2.18
CA GLU A 228 13.14 -4.75 -1.26
C GLU A 228 12.99 -5.38 0.13
N THR A 229 14.11 -5.87 0.71
CA THR A 229 14.12 -6.43 2.07
C THR A 229 14.37 -5.34 3.13
N SER A 230 13.97 -5.62 4.37
CA SER A 230 14.13 -4.72 5.51
C SER A 230 15.60 -4.46 5.92
N GLY A 231 16.52 -5.36 5.56
CA GLY A 231 17.94 -5.21 5.90
C GLY A 231 18.30 -5.57 7.34
N ILE A 232 17.57 -6.47 7.98
CA ILE A 232 17.85 -6.97 9.33
C ILE A 232 18.44 -8.40 9.32
N GLY A 233 19.41 -8.67 8.45
CA GLY A 233 20.31 -9.82 8.59
C GLY A 233 20.00 -11.02 7.68
N GLN A 234 19.26 -12.04 8.11
CA GLN A 234 19.14 -13.31 7.39
C GLN A 234 18.11 -13.36 6.25
N GLY A 235 17.28 -12.32 6.08
CA GLY A 235 16.29 -12.18 5.00
C GLY A 235 16.91 -12.19 3.60
N ASP A 236 18.19 -11.85 3.55
CA ASP A 236 18.98 -11.84 2.33
C ASP A 236 19.08 -13.22 1.66
N ALA A 237 19.13 -14.30 2.45
CA ALA A 237 19.15 -15.66 1.92
C ALA A 237 17.75 -16.15 1.52
N ALA A 238 16.72 -15.73 2.25
CA ALA A 238 15.35 -16.18 2.03
C ALA A 238 14.72 -15.61 0.75
N ILE A 239 15.08 -14.36 0.38
CA ILE A 239 14.57 -13.72 -0.85
C ILE A 239 15.03 -14.42 -2.14
N VAL A 240 16.19 -15.08 -2.11
CA VAL A 240 16.81 -15.71 -3.31
C VAL A 240 15.87 -16.67 -4.03
N LYS A 241 14.99 -17.35 -3.29
CA LYS A 241 14.02 -18.31 -3.86
C LYS A 241 12.87 -17.64 -4.61
N HIS A 242 12.71 -16.32 -4.47
CA HIS A 242 11.55 -15.58 -4.95
C HIS A 242 11.88 -14.53 -6.01
N VAL A 243 13.16 -14.39 -6.38
CA VAL A 243 13.65 -13.40 -7.32
C VAL A 243 14.51 -14.03 -8.41
N ASP A 244 14.52 -13.42 -9.60
CA ASP A 244 15.32 -13.88 -10.76
C ASP A 244 16.73 -13.30 -10.73
N ALA A 245 16.87 -12.07 -10.22
CA ALA A 245 18.14 -11.38 -10.02
C ALA A 245 18.17 -10.68 -8.66
N ARG A 246 19.37 -10.43 -8.15
CA ARG A 246 19.55 -9.78 -6.85
C ARG A 246 20.65 -8.74 -6.87
N LEU A 247 20.43 -7.64 -6.14
CA LEU A 247 21.43 -6.65 -5.81
C LEU A 247 21.65 -6.68 -4.30
N TYR A 248 22.91 -6.72 -3.90
CA TYR A 248 23.31 -6.54 -2.49
C TYR A 248 23.90 -5.15 -2.33
N VAL A 249 23.36 -4.37 -1.37
CA VAL A 249 23.73 -2.97 -1.11
C VAL A 249 24.51 -2.84 0.19
#